data_7894161c41dd90dac046c75c47fd8b3d
#
_entry.id   7894161c41dd90dac046c75c47fd8b3d
#
_cell.length_a   1.000
_cell.length_b   1.000
_cell.length_c   1.000
_cell.angle_alpha   90.00
_cell.angle_beta   90.00
_cell.angle_gamma   90.00
#
_symmetry.space_group_name_H-M   'P 1'
#
loop_
_entity.id
_entity.type
_entity.pdbx_description
1 polymer ?
#
loop_
_entity_poly.entity_id
_entity_poly.type
_entity_poly.pdbx_seq_one_letter_code
_entity_poly.pdbx_strand_id
1 'polypeptide(L)'
;MLWGSRWLWPLTRVVDKTGAIFVNDQPVTLGALQASLLQTAAQNPDAEVQLRADTAVPYGRVVAVMGAAQNAGLMRIGFVAEPTLTPTP
;
A
#
# COMPACT_ATOMS: atom_id res chain seq x y z
N MET A 1 -19.79 -14.70 -4.92
CA MET A 1 -18.84 -15.68 -5.22
C MET A 1 -17.50 -15.20 -4.99
N LEU A 2 -16.65 -16.12 -4.92
CA LEU A 2 -15.35 -15.78 -4.59
C LEU A 2 -14.65 -15.00 -5.58
N TRP A 3 -14.95 -15.10 -6.81
CA TRP A 3 -14.24 -14.36 -7.80
C TRP A 3 -14.50 -12.87 -7.68
N GLY A 4 -15.43 -12.48 -6.88
CA GLY A 4 -15.64 -11.08 -6.61
C GLY A 4 -14.46 -10.44 -5.96
N SER A 5 -13.66 -11.18 -5.22
CA SER A 5 -12.55 -10.59 -4.54
C SER A 5 -11.49 -10.08 -5.49
N ARG A 6 -11.46 -10.57 -6.69
CA ARG A 6 -10.50 -10.11 -7.64
C ARG A 6 -10.79 -8.71 -8.13
N TRP A 7 -12.00 -8.27 -7.97
CA TRP A 7 -12.37 -6.96 -8.41
C TRP A 7 -11.92 -5.88 -7.47
N LEU A 8 -11.34 -6.26 -6.37
CA LEU A 8 -10.82 -5.28 -5.44
C LEU A 8 -9.47 -4.76 -5.85
N TRP A 9 -9.00 -5.15 -6.98
CA TRP A 9 -7.76 -4.64 -7.51
C TRP A 9 -7.94 -3.28 -8.13
N PRO A 10 -6.94 -2.46 -8.03
CA PRO A 10 -5.67 -2.70 -7.34
C PRO A 10 -5.87 -2.56 -5.84
N LEU A 11 -5.05 -3.30 -5.10
CA LEU A 11 -5.11 -3.19 -3.66
C LEU A 11 -4.54 -1.86 -3.23
N THR A 12 -5.22 -1.21 -2.33
CA THR A 12 -4.81 0.10 -1.85
C THR A 12 -4.04 -0.05 -0.56
N ARG A 13 -2.87 0.57 -0.49
CA ARG A 13 -2.08 0.65 0.72
C ARG A 13 -2.12 2.08 1.20
N VAL A 14 -2.41 2.24 2.47
CA VAL A 14 -2.57 3.55 3.08
C VAL A 14 -1.56 3.71 4.20
N VAL A 15 -0.87 4.85 4.23
CA VAL A 15 0.01 5.18 5.34
C VAL A 15 -0.55 6.45 5.97
N ASP A 16 -1.00 6.35 7.23
CA ASP A 16 -1.60 7.49 7.88
C ASP A 16 -0.54 8.41 8.47
N LYS A 17 -0.97 9.51 9.05
CA LYS A 17 -0.04 10.52 9.53
C LYS A 17 0.84 10.03 10.67
N THR A 18 0.47 8.95 11.33
CA THR A 18 1.30 8.38 12.40
C THR A 18 2.30 7.38 11.86
N GLY A 19 2.24 7.09 10.56
CA GLY A 19 3.12 6.10 9.95
C GLY A 19 2.56 4.69 9.96
N ALA A 20 1.34 4.51 10.45
CA ALA A 20 0.72 3.19 10.45
C ALA A 20 0.32 2.81 9.02
N ILE A 21 0.51 1.55 8.68
CA ILE A 21 0.24 1.04 7.34
C ILE A 21 -1.01 0.18 7.37
N PHE A 22 -1.90 0.43 6.41
CA PHE A 22 -3.13 -0.33 6.29
C PHE A 22 -3.24 -0.95 4.91
N VAL A 23 -3.62 -2.21 4.86
CA VAL A 23 -3.91 -2.90 3.61
C VAL A 23 -5.36 -3.33 3.69
N ASN A 24 -6.21 -2.80 2.80
CA ASN A 24 -7.65 -3.09 2.81
C ASN A 24 -8.24 -2.84 4.20
N ASP A 25 -7.87 -1.70 4.79
CA ASP A 25 -8.38 -1.26 6.09
C ASP A 25 -7.89 -2.10 7.27
N GLN A 26 -6.93 -3.00 7.03
CA GLN A 26 -6.35 -3.80 8.10
C GLN A 26 -4.97 -3.28 8.43
N PRO A 27 -4.70 -2.94 9.70
CA PRO A 27 -3.36 -2.49 10.06
C PRO A 27 -2.36 -3.64 9.91
N VAL A 28 -1.21 -3.33 9.34
CA VAL A 28 -0.17 -4.33 9.12
C VAL A 28 1.19 -3.76 9.49
N THR A 29 2.12 -4.65 9.82
CA THR A 29 3.49 -4.24 10.02
C THR A 29 4.18 -4.11 8.67
N LEU A 30 5.34 -3.46 8.66
CA LEU A 30 6.11 -3.34 7.44
C LEU A 30 6.50 -4.73 6.91
N GLY A 31 6.84 -5.64 7.81
CA GLY A 31 7.18 -7.00 7.39
C GLY A 31 6.01 -7.73 6.76
N ALA A 32 4.82 -7.57 7.33
CA ALA A 32 3.62 -8.17 6.75
C ALA A 32 3.28 -7.55 5.41
N LEU A 33 3.48 -6.24 5.27
CA LEU A 33 3.30 -5.58 4.00
C LEU A 33 4.25 -6.14 2.95
N GLN A 34 5.50 -6.34 3.32
CA GLN A 34 6.49 -6.84 2.41
C GLN A 34 6.13 -8.24 1.92
N ALA A 35 5.66 -9.10 2.82
CA ALA A 35 5.23 -10.44 2.45
C ALA A 35 4.02 -10.39 1.51
N SER A 36 3.09 -9.49 1.77
CA SER A 36 1.92 -9.32 0.91
C SER A 36 2.33 -8.85 -0.48
N LEU A 37 3.28 -7.94 -0.57
CA LEU A 37 3.75 -7.43 -1.86
C LEU A 37 4.47 -8.51 -2.65
N LEU A 38 5.27 -9.33 -1.97
CA LEU A 38 5.93 -10.44 -2.64
C LEU A 38 4.93 -11.44 -3.20
N GLN A 39 3.87 -11.71 -2.45
CA GLN A 39 2.84 -12.61 -2.91
C GLN A 39 2.10 -12.04 -4.12
N THR A 40 1.82 -10.75 -4.10
CA THR A 40 1.19 -10.08 -5.22
C THR A 40 2.06 -10.15 -6.46
N ALA A 41 3.35 -9.92 -6.31
CA ALA A 41 4.28 -9.96 -7.43
C ALA A 41 4.40 -11.35 -8.02
N ALA A 42 4.33 -12.37 -7.17
CA ALA A 42 4.40 -13.74 -7.63
C ALA A 42 3.20 -14.11 -8.48
N GLN A 43 2.04 -13.56 -8.14
CA GLN A 43 0.83 -13.85 -8.89
C GLN A 43 0.71 -12.99 -10.13
N ASN A 44 1.14 -11.74 -10.04
CA ASN A 44 1.02 -10.82 -11.15
C ASN A 44 2.11 -9.76 -11.07
N PRO A 45 3.23 -9.97 -11.77
CA PRO A 45 4.34 -9.01 -11.72
C PRO A 45 3.99 -7.63 -12.27
N ASP A 46 2.93 -7.54 -13.05
CA ASP A 46 2.49 -6.26 -13.59
C ASP A 46 1.43 -5.59 -12.75
N ALA A 47 1.15 -6.11 -11.58
CA ALA A 47 0.13 -5.53 -10.72
C ALA A 47 0.53 -4.11 -10.33
N GLU A 48 -0.47 -3.24 -10.28
CA GLU A 48 -0.27 -1.87 -9.87
C GLU A 48 -0.52 -1.76 -8.37
N VAL A 49 0.40 -1.09 -7.68
CA VAL A 49 0.25 -0.83 -6.26
C VAL A 49 -0.21 0.60 -6.10
N GLN A 50 -1.34 0.79 -5.45
CA GLN A 50 -1.85 2.12 -5.15
C GLN A 50 -1.44 2.46 -3.73
N LEU A 51 -0.62 3.49 -3.59
CA LEU A 51 -0.16 3.93 -2.29
C LEU A 51 -0.74 5.30 -1.98
N ARG A 52 -1.47 5.40 -0.90
CA ARG A 52 -2.04 6.66 -0.45
C ARG A 52 -1.42 7.01 0.88
N ALA A 53 -0.87 8.19 0.98
CA ALA A 53 -0.17 8.61 2.19
C ALA A 53 -0.64 9.99 2.61
N ASP A 54 -0.79 10.18 3.92
CA ASP A 54 -1.08 11.48 4.48
C ASP A 54 0.15 12.36 4.28
N THR A 55 -0.05 13.62 3.92
CA THR A 55 1.07 14.52 3.69
C THR A 55 1.90 14.76 4.95
N ALA A 56 1.33 14.48 6.12
CA ALA A 56 2.06 14.63 7.38
C ALA A 56 2.88 13.41 7.77
N VAL A 57 2.82 12.32 6.98
CA VAL A 57 3.56 11.13 7.33
C VAL A 57 5.06 11.39 7.15
N PRO A 58 5.90 10.82 8.02
CA PRO A 58 7.34 10.98 7.86
C PRO A 58 7.80 10.43 6.51
N TYR A 59 8.65 11.21 5.84
CA TYR A 59 9.11 10.83 4.51
C TYR A 59 9.80 9.47 4.50
N GLY A 60 10.58 9.19 5.55
CA GLY A 60 11.26 7.91 5.62
C GLY A 60 10.31 6.72 5.63
N ARG A 61 9.12 6.92 6.18
CA ARG A 61 8.13 5.85 6.18
C ARG A 61 7.60 5.58 4.77
N VAL A 62 7.37 6.66 4.02
CA VAL A 62 6.93 6.53 2.64
C VAL A 62 7.98 5.81 1.81
N VAL A 63 9.25 6.20 1.99
CA VAL A 63 10.34 5.58 1.27
C VAL A 63 10.44 4.10 1.61
N ALA A 64 10.23 3.74 2.87
CA ALA A 64 10.30 2.34 3.28
C ALA A 64 9.21 1.52 2.60
N VAL A 65 8.01 2.05 2.51
CA VAL A 65 6.90 1.34 1.86
C VAL A 65 7.15 1.22 0.36
N MET A 66 7.60 2.28 -0.27
CA MET A 66 7.88 2.24 -1.70
C MET A 66 9.03 1.29 -2.00
N GLY A 67 10.05 1.28 -1.14
CA GLY A 67 11.15 0.36 -1.28
C GLY A 67 10.71 -1.09 -1.16
N ALA A 68 9.77 -1.36 -0.26
CA ALA A 68 9.26 -2.71 -0.12
C ALA A 68 8.57 -3.18 -1.41
N ALA A 69 7.81 -2.30 -2.05
CA ALA A 69 7.16 -2.65 -3.30
C ALA A 69 8.19 -2.90 -4.41
N GLN A 70 9.20 -2.04 -4.50
CA GLN A 70 10.23 -2.20 -5.50
C GLN A 70 11.03 -3.47 -5.28
N ASN A 71 11.34 -3.77 -4.04
CA ASN A 71 12.09 -4.99 -3.71
C ASN A 71 11.29 -6.24 -4.02
N ALA A 72 9.97 -6.14 -4.00
CA ALA A 72 9.12 -7.26 -4.36
C ALA A 72 9.02 -7.44 -5.88
N GLY A 73 9.53 -6.47 -6.64
CA GLY A 73 9.48 -6.55 -8.09
C GLY A 73 8.30 -5.84 -8.71
N LEU A 74 7.55 -5.08 -7.93
CA LEU A 74 6.40 -4.35 -8.43
C LEU A 74 6.85 -2.96 -8.83
N MET A 75 6.83 -2.70 -10.14
CA MET A 75 7.34 -1.45 -10.67
C MET A 75 6.25 -0.42 -10.93
N ARG A 76 5.00 -0.84 -10.93
CA ARG A 76 3.89 0.05 -11.24
C ARG A 76 3.28 0.54 -9.94
N ILE A 77 3.80 1.66 -9.47
CA ILE A 77 3.36 2.21 -8.19
C ILE A 77 2.71 3.55 -8.44
N GLY A 78 1.43 3.64 -8.09
CA GLY A 78 0.72 4.90 -8.12
C GLY A 78 0.76 5.51 -6.73
N PHE A 79 1.15 6.76 -6.63
CA PHE A 79 1.29 7.41 -5.35
C PHE A 79 0.38 8.63 -5.27
N VAL A 80 -0.40 8.72 -4.22
CA VAL A 80 -1.27 9.85 -3.97
C VAL A 80 -1.00 10.38 -2.57
N ALA A 81 -0.69 11.66 -2.48
CA ALA A 81 -0.51 12.32 -1.20
C ALA A 81 -1.77 13.10 -0.88
N GLU A 82 -2.30 12.90 0.31
CA GLU A 82 -3.53 13.56 0.72
C GLU A 82 -3.30 14.34 2.00
N PRO A 83 -3.91 15.52 2.13
CA PRO A 83 -3.69 16.35 3.32
C PRO A 83 -4.10 15.66 4.61
N THR A 84 -5.11 14.82 4.55
CA THR A 84 -5.50 14.03 5.70
C THR A 84 -6.27 12.83 5.23
N LEU A 85 -6.01 11.71 5.84
CA LEU A 85 -6.73 10.48 5.55
C LEU A 85 -7.78 10.18 6.59
N THR A 86 -7.85 11.00 7.62
CA THR A 86 -8.90 10.82 8.61
C THR A 86 -10.15 11.52 8.12
N PRO A 87 -11.32 10.97 8.39
CA PRO A 87 -12.55 11.63 7.97
C PRO A 87 -12.67 12.99 8.62
N THR A 88 -13.13 13.93 7.85
CA THR A 88 -13.35 15.26 8.37
C THR A 88 -14.70 15.31 9.04
N PRO A 89 -14.77 15.88 10.22
CA PRO A 89 -16.05 15.99 10.92
C PRO A 89 -17.03 16.85 10.14
#